data_f2cd872d64443afcbfd9b537415de23f
#
_entry.id   f2cd872d64443afcbfd9b537415de23f
#
_cell.length_a   1.000
_cell.length_b   1.000
_cell.length_c   1.000
_cell.angle_alpha   90.00
_cell.angle_beta   90.00
_cell.angle_gamma   90.00
#
_symmetry.space_group_name_H-M   'P 1'
#
loop_
_entity.id
_entity.type
_entity.pdbx_description
1 polymer ?
#
loop_
_entity_poly.entity_id
_entity_poly.type
_entity_poly.pdbx_seq_one_letter_code
_entity_poly.pdbx_strand_id
1 'polypeptide(L)'
;MGKVIGIDLGTTNSCVAVIEGGEPVVIANAEGARTTPSVVAFSKTGERMVGQVAKRQAITNPDRTVSSIKRHMGSDYKVQIDDKAYTPQEISAMILAKLKSDAESYLGGKVSEAVITVPAYFTDAQRQATKDAGKIAGLEVKRIINEPTAAALAYGIDKEDDQKVMVYDLGGGTFDVSIIEMGDGVQEVLATAGNNHLGGDDFDQRIIDWLADEFKKEQGIDLRSDKMAMQRLKEAAEKAKIELSGVTTSNISLPFITADATGPKHLETTLTRAKFNEMTADLVEATMGPVRQALSDSGLKTSDLHKILMVGGSSRIPAVQEAIKSFTGKEPFKGINPDECVAVGAAIQGGVLGGDVEGILLLDVTPLSLGIETMGGVNTKIIERNTTIPTKKSQIFSTAADNQTSVEVHVLQGEREFAKDNKTLGVFHLDGIMPAPRGVPQIEVTFDIDANGIVHVSAKDLGTQKEQSISITSSSNMSKEDIEKAVKEAEQFAEQDKKQKEAVDTRNEAEQLVYQSEKIISENGDKFSEADKNDVQQKVDALKEALKGEDIEAIKSKKEELTQSFYKVSEELYKQAAAQAQAQQGADGAQGTNAQGDANKGDDGYYEADYTDVEDGNK
;
A
#
# COMPACT_ATOMS: atom_id res chain seq x y z
N MET A 1 -14.47 -18.16 -26.14
CA MET A 1 -13.83 -17.02 -25.44
C MET A 1 -12.34 -17.12 -25.66
N GLY A 2 -11.61 -16.01 -25.77
CA GLY A 2 -10.15 -16.03 -25.83
C GLY A 2 -9.59 -16.53 -24.50
N LYS A 3 -8.43 -17.20 -24.54
CA LYS A 3 -7.72 -17.62 -23.32
C LYS A 3 -7.18 -16.40 -22.57
N VAL A 4 -7.40 -16.34 -21.25
CA VAL A 4 -6.78 -15.35 -20.36
C VAL A 4 -5.43 -15.89 -19.90
N ILE A 5 -4.34 -15.18 -20.18
CA ILE A 5 -3.01 -15.58 -19.72
C ILE A 5 -2.67 -14.97 -18.37
N GLY A 6 -1.89 -15.70 -17.56
CA GLY A 6 -1.30 -15.20 -16.32
C GLY A 6 0.14 -14.79 -16.56
N ILE A 7 0.49 -13.57 -16.16
CA ILE A 7 1.84 -13.02 -16.33
C ILE A 7 2.41 -12.61 -14.98
N ASP A 8 3.58 -13.17 -14.67
CA ASP A 8 4.49 -12.61 -13.68
C ASP A 8 5.42 -11.61 -14.39
N LEU A 9 5.20 -10.31 -14.14
CA LEU A 9 6.08 -9.25 -14.65
C LEU A 9 7.17 -8.95 -13.60
N GLY A 10 8.17 -9.84 -13.52
CA GLY A 10 9.24 -9.74 -12.52
C GLY A 10 10.28 -8.65 -12.82
N THR A 11 11.03 -8.24 -11.79
CA THR A 11 12.11 -7.24 -11.93
C THR A 11 13.25 -7.75 -12.80
N THR A 12 13.67 -8.99 -12.60
CA THR A 12 14.81 -9.63 -13.30
C THR A 12 14.37 -10.57 -14.39
N ASN A 13 13.37 -11.41 -14.11
CA ASN A 13 12.79 -12.36 -15.04
C ASN A 13 11.28 -12.29 -14.98
N SER A 14 10.63 -12.49 -16.11
CA SER A 14 9.18 -12.58 -16.25
C SER A 14 8.77 -13.98 -16.72
N CYS A 15 7.55 -14.39 -16.40
CA CYS A 15 7.02 -15.69 -16.72
C CYS A 15 5.57 -15.57 -17.21
N VAL A 16 5.14 -16.45 -18.11
CA VAL A 16 3.75 -16.51 -18.59
C VAL A 16 3.21 -17.92 -18.51
N ALA A 17 1.96 -18.04 -18.07
CA ALA A 17 1.26 -19.31 -17.95
C ALA A 17 -0.20 -19.17 -18.43
N VAL A 18 -0.84 -20.31 -18.67
CA VAL A 18 -2.23 -20.40 -19.13
C VAL A 18 -2.90 -21.62 -18.53
N ILE A 19 -4.24 -21.63 -18.45
CA ILE A 19 -5.01 -22.85 -18.11
C ILE A 19 -5.28 -23.64 -19.37
N GLU A 20 -4.85 -24.91 -19.37
CA GLU A 20 -5.15 -25.90 -20.42
C GLU A 20 -5.67 -27.19 -19.79
N GLY A 21 -6.85 -27.63 -20.24
CA GLY A 21 -7.47 -28.84 -19.70
C GLY A 21 -7.80 -28.80 -18.21
N GLY A 22 -7.95 -27.58 -17.64
CA GLY A 22 -8.19 -27.37 -16.21
C GLY A 22 -6.91 -27.20 -15.38
N GLU A 23 -5.72 -27.41 -15.97
CA GLU A 23 -4.43 -27.34 -15.27
C GLU A 23 -3.61 -26.13 -15.73
N PRO A 24 -2.82 -25.50 -14.84
CA PRO A 24 -1.94 -24.40 -15.21
C PRO A 24 -0.68 -24.91 -15.92
N VAL A 25 -0.38 -24.33 -17.08
CA VAL A 25 0.78 -24.64 -17.90
C VAL A 25 1.65 -23.41 -18.10
N VAL A 26 2.93 -23.51 -17.73
CA VAL A 26 3.91 -22.44 -18.00
C VAL A 26 4.35 -22.53 -19.46
N ILE A 27 4.23 -21.43 -20.18
CA ILE A 27 4.57 -21.31 -21.59
C ILE A 27 6.06 -21.05 -21.74
N ALA A 28 6.76 -21.90 -22.49
CA ALA A 28 8.14 -21.65 -22.86
C ALA A 28 8.23 -20.52 -23.90
N ASN A 29 9.23 -19.67 -23.79
CA ASN A 29 9.50 -18.63 -24.76
C ASN A 29 10.09 -19.19 -26.07
N ALA A 30 10.28 -18.34 -27.08
CA ALA A 30 10.83 -18.74 -28.39
C ALA A 30 12.24 -19.35 -28.28
N GLU A 31 12.98 -19.05 -27.22
CA GLU A 31 14.32 -19.59 -26.92
C GLU A 31 14.27 -20.92 -26.14
N GLY A 32 13.06 -21.45 -25.85
CA GLY A 32 12.84 -22.69 -25.12
C GLY A 32 12.95 -22.58 -23.60
N ALA A 33 13.13 -21.38 -23.04
CA ALA A 33 13.19 -21.15 -21.60
C ALA A 33 11.78 -20.86 -21.03
N ARG A 34 11.55 -21.29 -19.78
CA ARG A 34 10.27 -21.07 -19.08
C ARG A 34 10.14 -19.69 -18.45
N THR A 35 11.25 -18.95 -18.35
CA THR A 35 11.30 -17.55 -17.93
C THR A 35 12.00 -16.69 -18.98
N THR A 36 11.62 -15.43 -19.06
CA THR A 36 12.18 -14.45 -20.01
C THR A 36 12.84 -13.34 -19.20
N PRO A 37 14.15 -13.03 -19.42
CA PRO A 37 14.78 -11.89 -18.76
C PRO A 37 14.00 -10.58 -19.01
N SER A 38 13.74 -9.83 -17.95
CA SER A 38 13.07 -8.52 -18.02
C SER A 38 14.06 -7.42 -18.50
N VAL A 39 14.65 -7.66 -19.67
CA VAL A 39 15.68 -6.81 -20.28
C VAL A 39 15.21 -6.38 -21.66
N VAL A 40 15.34 -5.07 -21.93
CA VAL A 40 15.05 -4.46 -23.24
C VAL A 40 16.31 -3.78 -23.75
N ALA A 41 16.62 -3.96 -25.02
CA ALA A 41 17.75 -3.29 -25.64
C ALA A 41 17.39 -2.75 -27.02
N PHE A 42 18.14 -1.76 -27.47
CA PHE A 42 17.98 -1.12 -28.78
C PHE A 42 19.30 -1.22 -29.57
N SER A 43 19.22 -1.74 -30.77
CA SER A 43 20.38 -1.77 -31.68
C SER A 43 20.75 -0.36 -32.13
N LYS A 44 21.93 -0.20 -32.76
CA LYS A 44 22.33 1.07 -33.42
C LYS A 44 21.41 1.46 -34.56
N THR A 45 20.67 0.53 -35.13
CA THR A 45 19.70 0.76 -36.21
C THR A 45 18.27 1.00 -35.69
N GLY A 46 18.08 1.04 -34.35
CA GLY A 46 16.78 1.28 -33.73
C GLY A 46 15.93 0.01 -33.55
N GLU A 47 16.44 -1.19 -33.91
CA GLU A 47 15.74 -2.44 -33.68
C GLU A 47 15.64 -2.76 -32.19
N ARG A 48 14.44 -3.11 -31.73
CA ARG A 48 14.14 -3.46 -30.35
C ARG A 48 14.36 -4.96 -30.09
N MET A 49 15.13 -5.26 -29.08
CA MET A 49 15.38 -6.62 -28.57
C MET A 49 14.82 -6.77 -27.16
N VAL A 50 14.24 -7.91 -26.83
CA VAL A 50 13.66 -8.19 -25.50
C VAL A 50 14.08 -9.59 -25.06
N GLY A 51 14.30 -9.76 -23.76
CA GLY A 51 14.60 -11.05 -23.14
C GLY A 51 16.07 -11.44 -23.29
N GLN A 52 16.30 -12.72 -23.58
CA GLN A 52 17.64 -13.30 -23.62
C GLN A 52 18.55 -12.64 -24.67
N VAL A 53 17.99 -12.27 -25.81
CA VAL A 53 18.74 -11.59 -26.90
C VAL A 53 19.23 -10.22 -26.40
N ALA A 54 18.38 -9.46 -25.71
CA ALA A 54 18.74 -8.19 -25.10
C ALA A 54 19.81 -8.37 -24.00
N LYS A 55 19.68 -9.35 -23.14
CA LYS A 55 20.64 -9.65 -22.06
C LYS A 55 22.01 -10.02 -22.62
N ARG A 56 22.10 -10.85 -23.66
CA ARG A 56 23.39 -11.29 -24.25
C ARG A 56 24.24 -10.17 -24.82
N GLN A 57 23.64 -9.11 -25.36
CA GLN A 57 24.36 -8.00 -25.97
C GLN A 57 24.61 -6.81 -25.01
N ALA A 58 24.16 -6.91 -23.75
CA ALA A 58 24.24 -5.83 -22.77
C ALA A 58 25.68 -5.34 -22.53
N ILE A 59 26.67 -6.25 -22.50
CA ILE A 59 28.08 -5.90 -22.32
C ILE A 59 28.58 -4.96 -23.41
N THR A 60 28.22 -5.23 -24.68
CA THR A 60 28.69 -4.45 -25.85
C THR A 60 27.81 -3.24 -26.15
N ASN A 61 26.66 -3.13 -25.48
CA ASN A 61 25.68 -2.07 -25.73
C ASN A 61 25.02 -1.59 -24.41
N PRO A 62 25.80 -1.25 -23.37
CA PRO A 62 25.25 -0.95 -22.04
C PRO A 62 24.37 0.31 -22.05
N ASP A 63 24.68 1.33 -22.85
CA ASP A 63 23.95 2.59 -22.92
C ASP A 63 22.53 2.47 -23.53
N ARG A 64 22.28 1.40 -24.26
CA ARG A 64 21.00 1.12 -24.93
C ARG A 64 20.33 -0.14 -24.40
N THR A 65 20.74 -0.62 -23.23
CA THR A 65 20.17 -1.79 -22.58
C THR A 65 19.58 -1.42 -21.23
N VAL A 66 18.31 -1.75 -21.04
CA VAL A 66 17.51 -1.43 -19.86
C VAL A 66 17.20 -2.69 -19.10
N SER A 67 17.56 -2.74 -17.82
CA SER A 67 17.21 -3.81 -16.88
C SER A 67 16.61 -3.24 -15.60
N SER A 68 15.91 -4.07 -14.83
CA SER A 68 15.32 -3.71 -13.52
C SER A 68 14.36 -2.51 -13.56
N ILE A 69 13.72 -2.25 -14.70
CA ILE A 69 12.82 -1.10 -14.90
C ILE A 69 11.63 -1.09 -13.95
N LYS A 70 11.19 -2.25 -13.47
CA LYS A 70 10.08 -2.40 -12.51
C LYS A 70 10.29 -1.60 -11.22
N ARG A 71 11.55 -1.38 -10.81
CA ARG A 71 11.89 -0.54 -9.65
C ARG A 71 11.50 0.94 -9.81
N HIS A 72 11.28 1.38 -11.05
CA HIS A 72 10.89 2.75 -11.39
C HIS A 72 9.42 2.90 -11.76
N MET A 73 8.63 1.81 -11.71
CA MET A 73 7.19 1.87 -12.01
C MET A 73 6.48 2.88 -11.14
N GLY A 74 5.57 3.62 -11.75
CA GLY A 74 4.79 4.65 -11.08
C GLY A 74 5.56 5.93 -10.74
N SER A 75 6.82 6.09 -11.18
CA SER A 75 7.62 7.30 -11.03
C SER A 75 7.72 8.10 -12.33
N ASP A 76 8.24 9.32 -12.25
CA ASP A 76 8.55 10.18 -13.38
C ASP A 76 9.92 9.86 -14.04
N TYR A 77 10.55 8.77 -13.63
CA TYR A 77 11.80 8.29 -14.20
C TYR A 77 11.67 8.05 -15.70
N LYS A 78 12.69 8.43 -16.45
CA LYS A 78 12.78 8.21 -17.89
C LYS A 78 14.12 7.65 -18.28
N VAL A 79 14.09 6.63 -19.13
CA VAL A 79 15.29 6.08 -19.76
C VAL A 79 15.54 6.80 -21.06
N GLN A 80 16.69 7.43 -21.19
CA GLN A 80 17.10 8.09 -22.43
C GLN A 80 17.80 7.07 -23.34
N ILE A 81 17.24 6.81 -24.50
CA ILE A 81 17.83 5.99 -25.56
C ILE A 81 17.90 6.87 -26.81
N ASP A 82 19.12 7.23 -27.17
CA ASP A 82 19.36 8.21 -28.27
C ASP A 82 18.55 9.51 -28.05
N ASP A 83 17.72 9.88 -28.99
CA ASP A 83 16.89 11.10 -28.94
C ASP A 83 15.51 10.88 -28.29
N LYS A 84 15.23 9.65 -27.82
CA LYS A 84 13.92 9.28 -27.24
C LYS A 84 14.02 8.93 -25.75
N ALA A 85 13.12 9.54 -24.97
CA ALA A 85 12.93 9.21 -23.57
C ALA A 85 11.76 8.21 -23.42
N TYR A 86 12.01 7.08 -22.75
CA TYR A 86 11.01 6.04 -22.48
C TYR A 86 10.62 6.05 -21.01
N THR A 87 9.33 5.93 -20.76
CA THR A 87 8.80 5.73 -19.40
C THR A 87 8.96 4.27 -18.95
N PRO A 88 8.93 3.99 -17.63
CA PRO A 88 8.93 2.61 -17.13
C PRO A 88 7.79 1.76 -17.70
N GLN A 89 6.61 2.36 -17.92
CA GLN A 89 5.45 1.70 -18.53
C GLN A 89 5.73 1.27 -19.96
N GLU A 90 6.35 2.12 -20.79
CA GLU A 90 6.70 1.80 -22.17
C GLU A 90 7.73 0.66 -22.25
N ILE A 91 8.76 0.67 -21.40
CA ILE A 91 9.75 -0.43 -21.34
C ILE A 91 9.10 -1.72 -20.85
N SER A 92 8.28 -1.67 -19.81
CA SER A 92 7.54 -2.84 -19.30
C SER A 92 6.55 -3.39 -20.34
N ALA A 93 5.91 -2.51 -21.11
CA ALA A 93 5.03 -2.92 -22.21
C ALA A 93 5.77 -3.71 -23.30
N MET A 94 7.04 -3.41 -23.56
CA MET A 94 7.85 -4.19 -24.51
C MET A 94 8.09 -5.62 -24.01
N ILE A 95 8.31 -5.80 -22.70
CA ILE A 95 8.43 -7.11 -22.06
C ILE A 95 7.11 -7.86 -22.18
N LEU A 96 5.99 -7.21 -21.80
CA LEU A 96 4.65 -7.79 -21.90
C LEU A 96 4.27 -8.18 -23.32
N ALA A 97 4.64 -7.37 -24.32
CA ALA A 97 4.41 -7.67 -25.73
C ALA A 97 5.19 -8.93 -26.19
N LYS A 98 6.41 -9.15 -25.68
CA LYS A 98 7.18 -10.37 -25.94
C LYS A 98 6.49 -11.59 -25.34
N LEU A 99 6.08 -11.53 -24.07
CA LEU A 99 5.37 -12.62 -23.39
C LEU A 99 4.03 -12.95 -24.09
N LYS A 100 3.30 -11.92 -24.52
CA LYS A 100 2.09 -12.07 -25.34
C LYS A 100 2.37 -12.80 -26.63
N SER A 101 3.41 -12.39 -27.36
CA SER A 101 3.80 -13.02 -28.62
C SER A 101 4.21 -14.50 -28.45
N ASP A 102 4.92 -14.82 -27.35
CA ASP A 102 5.27 -16.19 -27.00
C ASP A 102 4.01 -17.03 -26.70
N ALA A 103 3.06 -16.46 -25.96
CA ALA A 103 1.77 -17.10 -25.67
C ALA A 103 0.92 -17.30 -26.94
N GLU A 104 0.87 -16.31 -27.83
CA GLU A 104 0.17 -16.41 -29.12
C GLU A 104 0.77 -17.49 -30.02
N SER A 105 2.10 -17.61 -30.02
CA SER A 105 2.81 -18.66 -30.77
C SER A 105 2.53 -20.06 -30.21
N TYR A 106 2.49 -20.18 -28.90
CA TYR A 106 2.18 -21.43 -28.22
C TYR A 106 0.72 -21.88 -28.44
N LEU A 107 -0.23 -20.96 -28.27
CA LEU A 107 -1.67 -21.20 -28.35
C LEU A 107 -2.20 -21.30 -29.81
N GLY A 108 -1.40 -20.88 -30.79
CA GLY A 108 -1.81 -20.81 -32.20
C GLY A 108 -2.90 -19.79 -32.50
N GLY A 109 -3.07 -18.78 -31.65
CA GLY A 109 -4.13 -17.78 -31.77
C GLY A 109 -3.82 -16.46 -31.04
N LYS A 110 -4.65 -15.44 -31.27
CA LYS A 110 -4.48 -14.14 -30.65
C LYS A 110 -4.83 -14.20 -29.17
N VAL A 111 -4.03 -13.51 -28.36
CA VAL A 111 -4.24 -13.28 -26.93
C VAL A 111 -4.53 -11.80 -26.68
N SER A 112 -5.69 -11.51 -26.09
CA SER A 112 -6.14 -10.14 -25.82
C SER A 112 -6.31 -9.83 -24.34
N GLU A 113 -6.35 -10.85 -23.46
CA GLU A 113 -6.68 -10.69 -22.05
C GLU A 113 -5.59 -11.29 -21.16
N ALA A 114 -5.30 -10.62 -20.05
CA ALA A 114 -4.30 -11.08 -19.08
C ALA A 114 -4.64 -10.72 -17.64
N VAL A 115 -4.16 -11.57 -16.73
CA VAL A 115 -3.94 -11.23 -15.31
C VAL A 115 -2.45 -10.96 -15.14
N ILE A 116 -2.09 -9.82 -14.54
CA ILE A 116 -0.69 -9.41 -14.35
C ILE A 116 -0.41 -9.25 -12.86
N THR A 117 0.73 -9.75 -12.40
CA THR A 117 1.12 -9.68 -10.99
C THR A 117 1.90 -8.41 -10.66
N VAL A 118 1.78 -8.01 -9.41
CA VAL A 118 2.55 -6.91 -8.82
C VAL A 118 2.97 -7.29 -7.40
N PRO A 119 4.07 -6.72 -6.87
CA PRO A 119 4.40 -6.83 -5.45
C PRO A 119 3.21 -6.39 -4.58
N ALA A 120 2.99 -7.08 -3.46
CA ALA A 120 1.88 -6.77 -2.56
C ALA A 120 1.94 -5.34 -2.03
N TYR A 121 3.15 -4.85 -1.84
CA TYR A 121 3.43 -3.52 -1.31
C TYR A 121 3.50 -2.41 -2.38
N PHE A 122 3.15 -2.70 -3.64
CA PHE A 122 3.05 -1.67 -4.66
C PHE A 122 1.99 -0.64 -4.30
N THR A 123 2.34 0.63 -4.49
CA THR A 123 1.41 1.75 -4.38
C THR A 123 0.38 1.71 -5.50
N ASP A 124 -0.71 2.43 -5.31
CA ASP A 124 -1.76 2.60 -6.31
C ASP A 124 -1.21 3.09 -7.67
N ALA A 125 -0.30 4.08 -7.65
CA ALA A 125 0.34 4.59 -8.85
C ALA A 125 1.19 3.51 -9.58
N GLN A 126 1.87 2.63 -8.85
CA GLN A 126 2.64 1.52 -9.43
C GLN A 126 1.71 0.45 -10.03
N ARG A 127 0.58 0.16 -9.38
CA ARG A 127 -0.47 -0.74 -9.90
C ARG A 127 -1.09 -0.21 -11.17
N GLN A 128 -1.46 1.08 -11.19
CA GLN A 128 -2.00 1.73 -12.38
C GLN A 128 -0.98 1.76 -13.52
N ALA A 129 0.29 2.08 -13.24
CA ALA A 129 1.37 2.06 -14.23
C ALA A 129 1.56 0.65 -14.85
N THR A 130 1.41 -0.41 -14.05
CA THR A 130 1.46 -1.80 -14.53
C THR A 130 0.25 -2.11 -15.43
N LYS A 131 -0.93 -1.66 -15.06
CA LYS A 131 -2.16 -1.79 -15.88
C LYS A 131 -2.02 -1.05 -17.21
N ASP A 132 -1.43 0.15 -17.18
CA ASP A 132 -1.18 0.94 -18.39
C ASP A 132 -0.13 0.29 -19.30
N ALA A 133 0.93 -0.32 -18.74
CA ALA A 133 1.89 -1.11 -19.49
C ALA A 133 1.22 -2.28 -20.23
N GLY A 134 0.26 -2.96 -19.57
CA GLY A 134 -0.55 -4.01 -20.20
C GLY A 134 -1.36 -3.48 -21.39
N LYS A 135 -2.01 -2.32 -21.24
CA LYS A 135 -2.75 -1.67 -22.35
C LYS A 135 -1.84 -1.29 -23.51
N ILE A 136 -0.66 -0.73 -23.23
CA ILE A 136 0.34 -0.37 -24.25
C ILE A 136 0.81 -1.62 -25.01
N ALA A 137 0.92 -2.77 -24.33
CA ALA A 137 1.23 -4.07 -24.94
C ALA A 137 0.04 -4.68 -25.73
N GLY A 138 -1.11 -4.02 -25.75
CA GLY A 138 -2.32 -4.52 -26.41
C GLY A 138 -3.00 -5.66 -25.67
N LEU A 139 -2.95 -5.64 -24.33
CA LEU A 139 -3.62 -6.56 -23.43
C LEU A 139 -4.70 -5.81 -22.65
N GLU A 140 -5.90 -6.39 -22.58
CA GLU A 140 -6.91 -6.02 -21.60
C GLU A 140 -6.52 -6.67 -20.27
N VAL A 141 -6.11 -5.84 -19.30
CA VAL A 141 -5.74 -6.32 -17.96
C VAL A 141 -7.02 -6.54 -17.16
N LYS A 142 -7.44 -7.80 -17.08
CA LYS A 142 -8.67 -8.21 -16.37
C LYS A 142 -8.52 -8.02 -14.87
N ARG A 143 -7.33 -8.29 -14.34
CA ARG A 143 -7.01 -8.13 -12.93
C ARG A 143 -5.51 -7.89 -12.71
N ILE A 144 -5.21 -7.05 -11.72
CA ILE A 144 -3.91 -6.99 -11.07
C ILE A 144 -4.00 -7.83 -9.79
N ILE A 145 -3.06 -8.76 -9.59
CA ILE A 145 -3.00 -9.64 -8.42
C ILE A 145 -1.65 -9.51 -7.73
N ASN A 146 -1.62 -9.61 -6.41
CA ASN A 146 -0.37 -9.57 -5.67
C ASN A 146 0.46 -10.84 -5.85
N GLU A 147 1.78 -10.71 -6.00
CA GLU A 147 2.72 -11.82 -6.23
C GLU A 147 2.62 -12.90 -5.15
N PRO A 148 2.67 -12.57 -3.83
CA PRO A 148 2.53 -13.60 -2.80
C PRO A 148 1.15 -14.27 -2.80
N THR A 149 0.11 -13.56 -3.17
CA THR A 149 -1.24 -14.11 -3.29
C THR A 149 -1.34 -15.08 -4.47
N ALA A 150 -0.75 -14.74 -5.61
CA ALA A 150 -0.65 -15.64 -6.75
C ALA A 150 0.16 -16.91 -6.41
N ALA A 151 1.28 -16.77 -5.70
CA ALA A 151 2.06 -17.92 -5.25
C ALA A 151 1.28 -18.85 -4.31
N ALA A 152 0.46 -18.29 -3.42
CA ALA A 152 -0.44 -19.06 -2.56
C ALA A 152 -1.52 -19.81 -3.37
N LEU A 153 -2.08 -19.19 -4.42
CA LEU A 153 -2.99 -19.87 -5.35
C LEU A 153 -2.32 -21.09 -6.01
N ALA A 154 -1.11 -20.91 -6.51
CA ALA A 154 -0.37 -22.01 -7.12
C ALA A 154 -0.07 -23.16 -6.14
N TYR A 155 0.14 -22.84 -4.85
CA TYR A 155 0.33 -23.85 -3.80
C TYR A 155 -0.98 -24.52 -3.38
N GLY A 156 -2.07 -23.73 -3.28
CA GLY A 156 -3.32 -24.14 -2.62
C GLY A 156 -4.34 -24.80 -3.53
N ILE A 157 -4.13 -24.84 -4.86
CA ILE A 157 -5.14 -25.35 -5.81
C ILE A 157 -5.63 -26.77 -5.51
N ASP A 158 -4.75 -27.62 -4.96
CA ASP A 158 -5.04 -29.02 -4.62
C ASP A 158 -5.26 -29.25 -3.12
N LYS A 159 -5.42 -28.20 -2.31
CA LYS A 159 -5.51 -28.32 -0.85
C LYS A 159 -6.95 -28.13 -0.39
N GLU A 160 -7.47 -29.14 0.31
CA GLU A 160 -8.80 -29.11 0.93
C GLU A 160 -8.76 -28.69 2.40
N ASP A 161 -7.61 -28.86 3.08
CA ASP A 161 -7.46 -28.55 4.51
C ASP A 161 -7.23 -27.06 4.75
N ASP A 162 -7.80 -26.54 5.84
CA ASP A 162 -7.53 -25.20 6.33
C ASP A 162 -6.06 -25.03 6.70
N GLN A 163 -5.40 -24.06 6.09
CA GLN A 163 -3.98 -23.78 6.31
C GLN A 163 -3.71 -22.29 6.48
N LYS A 164 -2.81 -21.97 7.41
CA LYS A 164 -2.22 -20.64 7.55
C LYS A 164 -0.80 -20.68 7.06
N VAL A 165 -0.53 -19.96 5.98
CA VAL A 165 0.77 -19.97 5.33
C VAL A 165 1.41 -18.59 5.38
N MET A 166 2.73 -18.57 5.52
CA MET A 166 3.53 -17.39 5.26
C MET A 166 4.13 -17.51 3.88
N VAL A 167 3.87 -16.55 3.02
CA VAL A 167 4.56 -16.41 1.73
C VAL A 167 5.67 -15.40 1.92
N TYR A 168 6.91 -15.84 1.70
CA TYR A 168 8.13 -15.03 1.78
C TYR A 168 8.68 -14.90 0.36
N ASP A 169 8.45 -13.76 -0.26
CA ASP A 169 8.81 -13.49 -1.65
C ASP A 169 9.99 -12.51 -1.71
N LEU A 170 11.19 -13.04 -2.00
CA LEU A 170 12.40 -12.26 -2.23
C LEU A 170 12.79 -12.35 -3.71
N GLY A 171 12.31 -11.40 -4.49
CA GLY A 171 12.59 -11.27 -5.90
C GLY A 171 13.94 -10.61 -6.21
N GLY A 172 14.10 -10.14 -7.46
CA GLY A 172 15.29 -9.41 -7.87
C GLY A 172 15.34 -7.98 -7.33
N GLY A 173 14.20 -7.33 -7.18
CA GLY A 173 14.12 -5.91 -6.81
C GLY A 173 13.26 -5.58 -5.61
N THR A 174 12.40 -6.51 -5.18
CA THR A 174 11.41 -6.32 -4.12
C THR A 174 11.41 -7.48 -3.16
N PHE A 175 10.98 -7.21 -1.94
CA PHE A 175 10.70 -8.20 -0.90
C PHE A 175 9.29 -8.00 -0.37
N ASP A 176 8.48 -9.05 -0.39
CA ASP A 176 7.15 -9.09 0.20
C ASP A 176 6.98 -10.29 1.13
N VAL A 177 6.22 -10.11 2.19
CA VAL A 177 5.77 -11.18 3.07
C VAL A 177 4.28 -11.04 3.32
N SER A 178 3.53 -12.12 3.11
CA SER A 178 2.09 -12.15 3.35
C SER A 178 1.73 -13.34 4.22
N ILE A 179 0.81 -13.14 5.14
CA ILE A 179 0.19 -14.20 5.94
C ILE A 179 -1.19 -14.45 5.33
N ILE A 180 -1.41 -15.67 4.90
CA ILE A 180 -2.61 -16.06 4.14
C ILE A 180 -3.28 -17.25 4.82
N GLU A 181 -4.58 -17.15 5.02
CA GLU A 181 -5.45 -18.25 5.43
C GLU A 181 -6.13 -18.85 4.20
N MET A 182 -6.07 -20.16 4.07
CA MET A 182 -6.63 -20.91 2.96
C MET A 182 -7.53 -22.01 3.49
N GLY A 183 -8.73 -22.16 2.94
CA GLY A 183 -9.66 -23.22 3.29
C GLY A 183 -10.96 -23.10 2.49
N ASP A 184 -11.64 -24.20 2.23
CA ASP A 184 -12.94 -24.27 1.53
C ASP A 184 -13.01 -23.50 0.21
N GLY A 185 -11.90 -23.44 -0.54
CA GLY A 185 -11.80 -22.67 -1.79
C GLY A 185 -11.62 -21.15 -1.60
N VAL A 186 -11.52 -20.67 -0.37
CA VAL A 186 -11.27 -19.26 -0.05
C VAL A 186 -9.80 -19.08 0.30
N GLN A 187 -9.17 -18.05 -0.25
CA GLN A 187 -7.85 -17.59 0.14
C GLN A 187 -7.95 -16.15 0.61
N GLU A 188 -7.70 -15.93 1.88
CA GLU A 188 -7.78 -14.62 2.52
C GLU A 188 -6.41 -14.18 3.01
N VAL A 189 -5.96 -13.01 2.54
CA VAL A 189 -4.75 -12.36 3.07
C VAL A 189 -5.10 -11.72 4.41
N LEU A 190 -4.45 -12.17 5.49
CA LEU A 190 -4.64 -11.62 6.83
C LEU A 190 -3.78 -10.37 7.06
N ALA A 191 -2.56 -10.39 6.54
CA ALA A 191 -1.63 -9.26 6.63
C ALA A 191 -0.56 -9.35 5.55
N THR A 192 -0.05 -8.18 5.15
CA THR A 192 1.08 -8.06 4.22
C THR A 192 2.02 -6.95 4.67
N ALA A 193 3.31 -7.17 4.47
CA ALA A 193 4.36 -6.18 4.67
C ALA A 193 5.46 -6.41 3.64
N GLY A 194 6.32 -5.45 3.46
CA GLY A 194 7.31 -5.67 2.43
C GLY A 194 8.36 -4.55 2.28
N ASN A 195 9.28 -4.66 1.31
CA ASN A 195 10.32 -3.72 0.90
C ASN A 195 10.47 -3.67 -0.64
N ASN A 196 9.97 -2.59 -1.42
CA ASN A 196 10.06 -2.43 -2.90
C ASN A 196 11.47 -2.10 -3.41
N HIS A 197 12.46 -1.87 -2.54
CA HIS A 197 13.85 -1.61 -2.88
C HIS A 197 14.82 -2.58 -2.19
N LEU A 198 14.37 -3.78 -1.86
CA LEU A 198 15.20 -4.86 -1.31
C LEU A 198 15.01 -6.11 -2.16
N GLY A 199 16.05 -6.59 -2.79
CA GLY A 199 16.00 -7.78 -3.63
C GLY A 199 17.38 -8.24 -4.06
N GLY A 200 17.42 -9.23 -4.95
CA GLY A 200 18.67 -9.82 -5.45
C GLY A 200 19.65 -8.83 -6.07
N ASP A 201 19.16 -7.75 -6.69
CA ASP A 201 20.00 -6.69 -7.25
C ASP A 201 20.84 -5.99 -6.16
N ASP A 202 20.32 -5.88 -4.93
CA ASP A 202 21.03 -5.27 -3.80
C ASP A 202 22.15 -6.21 -3.28
N PHE A 203 21.89 -7.53 -3.28
CA PHE A 203 22.90 -8.53 -3.01
C PHE A 203 24.01 -8.53 -4.07
N ASP A 204 23.63 -8.43 -5.36
CA ASP A 204 24.59 -8.30 -6.46
C ASP A 204 25.44 -7.05 -6.32
N GLN A 205 24.85 -5.91 -5.92
CA GLN A 205 25.56 -4.66 -5.74
C GLN A 205 26.66 -4.77 -4.67
N ARG A 206 26.44 -5.53 -3.58
CA ARG A 206 27.50 -5.80 -2.58
C ARG A 206 28.69 -6.54 -3.18
N ILE A 207 28.44 -7.50 -4.08
CA ILE A 207 29.52 -8.22 -4.77
C ILE A 207 30.21 -7.29 -5.77
N ILE A 208 29.48 -6.51 -6.55
CA ILE A 208 30.02 -5.53 -7.51
C ILE A 208 30.96 -4.55 -6.80
N ASP A 209 30.52 -3.98 -5.69
CA ASP A 209 31.30 -3.01 -4.93
C ASP A 209 32.58 -3.64 -4.37
N TRP A 210 32.47 -4.85 -3.81
CA TRP A 210 33.62 -5.61 -3.33
C TRP A 210 34.63 -5.90 -4.46
N LEU A 211 34.17 -6.39 -5.63
CA LEU A 211 35.06 -6.66 -6.77
C LEU A 211 35.75 -5.40 -7.28
N ALA A 212 35.04 -4.29 -7.38
CA ALA A 212 35.59 -3.02 -7.84
C ALA A 212 36.63 -2.46 -6.85
N ASP A 213 36.38 -2.60 -5.53
CA ASP A 213 37.30 -2.15 -4.49
C ASP A 213 38.56 -3.02 -4.41
N GLU A 214 38.44 -4.35 -4.52
CA GLU A 214 39.60 -5.25 -4.56
C GLU A 214 40.44 -4.96 -5.81
N PHE A 215 39.84 -4.83 -6.98
CA PHE A 215 40.57 -4.50 -8.20
C PHE A 215 41.29 -3.13 -8.10
N LYS A 216 40.60 -2.13 -7.52
CA LYS A 216 41.21 -0.82 -7.29
C LYS A 216 42.39 -0.86 -6.34
N LYS A 217 42.33 -1.69 -5.28
CA LYS A 217 43.46 -1.90 -4.35
C LYS A 217 44.65 -2.56 -5.04
N GLU A 218 44.40 -3.56 -5.89
CA GLU A 218 45.45 -4.33 -6.56
C GLU A 218 46.07 -3.63 -7.76
N GLN A 219 45.23 -3.00 -8.61
CA GLN A 219 45.62 -2.46 -9.90
C GLN A 219 45.61 -0.92 -9.96
N GLY A 220 45.12 -0.23 -8.91
CA GLY A 220 44.99 1.23 -8.89
C GLY A 220 43.93 1.82 -9.80
N ILE A 221 43.10 0.99 -10.46
CA ILE A 221 42.10 1.40 -11.45
C ILE A 221 40.70 1.18 -10.88
N ASP A 222 39.87 2.21 -10.95
CA ASP A 222 38.46 2.11 -10.53
C ASP A 222 37.56 1.71 -11.72
N LEU A 223 37.08 0.47 -11.72
CA LEU A 223 36.24 -0.07 -12.79
C LEU A 223 34.86 0.61 -12.90
N ARG A 224 34.43 1.34 -11.87
CA ARG A 224 33.11 2.02 -11.85
C ARG A 224 33.00 3.13 -12.91
N SER A 225 34.12 3.62 -13.42
CA SER A 225 34.13 4.62 -14.51
C SER A 225 33.93 4.02 -15.92
N ASP A 226 34.06 2.70 -16.07
CA ASP A 226 33.91 1.99 -17.33
C ASP A 226 32.59 1.20 -17.35
N LYS A 227 31.63 1.63 -18.20
CA LYS A 227 30.30 1.01 -18.29
C LYS A 227 30.35 -0.44 -18.77
N MET A 228 31.31 -0.80 -19.64
CA MET A 228 31.45 -2.17 -20.10
C MET A 228 32.02 -3.06 -18.99
N ALA A 229 33.00 -2.56 -18.25
CA ALA A 229 33.53 -3.25 -17.06
C ALA A 229 32.43 -3.43 -16.00
N MET A 230 31.65 -2.38 -15.71
CA MET A 230 30.53 -2.46 -14.76
C MET A 230 29.48 -3.49 -15.17
N GLN A 231 29.12 -3.57 -16.47
CA GLN A 231 28.16 -4.58 -16.94
C GLN A 231 28.71 -5.99 -16.76
N ARG A 232 30.02 -6.20 -17.01
CA ARG A 232 30.68 -7.50 -16.78
C ARG A 232 30.76 -7.85 -15.29
N LEU A 233 31.01 -6.87 -14.42
CA LEU A 233 30.96 -7.06 -12.96
C LEU A 233 29.55 -7.46 -12.51
N LYS A 234 28.52 -6.81 -13.04
CA LYS A 234 27.11 -7.13 -12.72
C LYS A 234 26.75 -8.57 -13.09
N GLU A 235 27.12 -9.02 -14.29
CA GLU A 235 26.86 -10.40 -14.72
C GLU A 235 27.65 -11.43 -13.89
N ALA A 236 28.90 -11.12 -13.55
CA ALA A 236 29.73 -11.98 -12.71
C ALA A 236 29.20 -12.05 -11.27
N ALA A 237 28.72 -10.93 -10.73
CA ALA A 237 28.12 -10.86 -9.40
C ALA A 237 26.82 -11.69 -9.30
N GLU A 238 25.88 -11.51 -10.25
CA GLU A 238 24.66 -12.30 -10.33
C GLU A 238 24.98 -13.81 -10.43
N LYS A 239 25.94 -14.17 -11.28
CA LYS A 239 26.37 -15.57 -11.43
C LYS A 239 26.97 -16.11 -10.14
N ALA A 240 27.86 -15.38 -9.49
CA ALA A 240 28.49 -15.80 -8.23
C ALA A 240 27.44 -15.95 -7.11
N LYS A 241 26.49 -15.03 -6.99
CA LYS A 241 25.36 -15.13 -6.04
C LYS A 241 24.56 -16.43 -6.26
N ILE A 242 24.23 -16.75 -7.51
CA ILE A 242 23.49 -17.96 -7.86
C ILE A 242 24.31 -19.21 -7.52
N GLU A 243 25.59 -19.26 -7.90
CA GLU A 243 26.50 -20.38 -7.60
C GLU A 243 26.63 -20.61 -6.09
N LEU A 244 26.84 -19.53 -5.31
CA LEU A 244 26.98 -19.60 -3.85
C LEU A 244 25.71 -20.07 -3.11
N SER A 245 24.57 -20.15 -3.79
CA SER A 245 23.38 -20.80 -3.22
C SER A 245 23.52 -22.35 -3.21
N GLY A 246 24.31 -22.91 -4.14
CA GLY A 246 24.58 -24.35 -4.22
C GLY A 246 25.92 -24.78 -3.66
N VAL A 247 26.98 -23.97 -3.85
CA VAL A 247 28.35 -24.29 -3.45
C VAL A 247 28.90 -23.31 -2.43
N THR A 248 30.02 -23.63 -1.79
CA THR A 248 30.64 -22.78 -0.74
C THR A 248 31.63 -21.75 -1.29
N THR A 249 32.03 -21.88 -2.56
CA THR A 249 32.98 -20.98 -3.22
C THR A 249 32.59 -20.79 -4.68
N SER A 250 32.77 -19.57 -5.20
CA SER A 250 32.60 -19.21 -6.60
C SER A 250 33.87 -18.54 -7.11
N ASN A 251 34.41 -19.01 -8.23
CA ASN A 251 35.57 -18.44 -8.89
C ASN A 251 35.10 -17.42 -9.94
N ILE A 252 35.56 -16.19 -9.77
CA ILE A 252 35.22 -15.08 -10.66
C ILE A 252 36.46 -14.79 -11.51
N SER A 253 36.33 -14.97 -12.83
CA SER A 253 37.40 -14.67 -13.79
C SER A 253 36.87 -13.80 -14.91
N LEU A 254 37.37 -12.58 -15.00
CA LEU A 254 37.01 -11.56 -16.00
C LEU A 254 38.29 -11.13 -16.76
N PRO A 255 38.73 -11.92 -17.76
CA PRO A 255 39.89 -11.59 -18.55
C PRO A 255 39.63 -10.30 -19.37
N PHE A 256 40.65 -9.48 -19.53
CA PHE A 256 40.59 -8.21 -20.28
C PHE A 256 39.47 -7.29 -19.80
N ILE A 257 39.34 -7.13 -18.46
CA ILE A 257 38.27 -6.30 -17.86
C ILE A 257 38.51 -4.81 -18.18
N THR A 258 39.76 -4.39 -18.22
CA THR A 258 40.19 -3.05 -18.63
C THR A 258 41.63 -3.09 -19.13
N ALA A 259 42.19 -1.94 -19.53
CA ALA A 259 43.61 -1.81 -19.92
C ALA A 259 44.18 -0.45 -19.46
N ASP A 260 45.48 -0.42 -19.21
CA ASP A 260 46.24 0.81 -18.97
C ASP A 260 47.50 0.87 -19.87
N ALA A 261 48.41 1.82 -19.61
CA ALA A 261 49.65 1.98 -20.38
C ALA A 261 50.56 0.75 -20.31
N THR A 262 50.39 -0.14 -19.33
CA THR A 262 51.18 -1.38 -19.16
C THR A 262 50.54 -2.58 -19.86
N GLY A 263 49.36 -2.44 -20.42
CA GLY A 263 48.63 -3.47 -21.16
C GLY A 263 47.29 -3.87 -20.52
N PRO A 264 46.69 -4.98 -21.01
CA PRO A 264 45.42 -5.46 -20.52
C PRO A 264 45.52 -5.92 -19.06
N LYS A 265 44.42 -5.71 -18.33
CA LYS A 265 44.21 -6.11 -16.94
C LYS A 265 43.10 -7.15 -16.83
N HIS A 266 43.29 -8.07 -15.91
CA HIS A 266 42.38 -9.18 -15.64
C HIS A 266 41.92 -9.12 -14.19
N LEU A 267 40.67 -9.47 -13.92
CA LEU A 267 40.17 -9.68 -12.56
C LEU A 267 39.99 -11.17 -12.35
N GLU A 268 40.76 -11.75 -11.41
CA GLU A 268 40.61 -13.14 -10.99
C GLU A 268 40.57 -13.20 -9.47
N THR A 269 39.48 -13.72 -8.92
CA THR A 269 39.32 -13.82 -7.47
C THR A 269 38.35 -14.96 -7.12
N THR A 270 38.33 -15.35 -5.86
CA THR A 270 37.44 -16.37 -5.32
C THR A 270 36.57 -15.74 -4.25
N LEU A 271 35.26 -15.80 -4.43
CA LEU A 271 34.29 -15.38 -3.42
C LEU A 271 33.77 -16.60 -2.66
N THR A 272 33.91 -16.58 -1.34
CA THR A 272 33.35 -17.62 -0.46
C THR A 272 31.95 -17.25 0.00
N ARG A 273 31.09 -18.27 0.26
CA ARG A 273 29.77 -18.06 0.86
C ARG A 273 29.86 -17.32 2.21
N ALA A 274 30.90 -17.61 3.02
CA ALA A 274 31.11 -16.92 4.29
C ALA A 274 31.32 -15.41 4.09
N LYS A 275 32.17 -15.03 3.10
CA LYS A 275 32.39 -13.62 2.76
C LYS A 275 31.12 -12.96 2.18
N PHE A 276 30.39 -13.67 1.32
CA PHE A 276 29.10 -13.20 0.79
C PHE A 276 28.11 -12.96 1.93
N ASN A 277 27.95 -13.91 2.86
CA ASN A 277 27.07 -13.76 4.02
C ASN A 277 27.47 -12.57 4.90
N GLU A 278 28.77 -12.35 5.12
CA GLU A 278 29.28 -11.18 5.87
C GLU A 278 28.86 -9.86 5.20
N MET A 279 29.06 -9.74 3.88
CA MET A 279 28.75 -8.53 3.12
C MET A 279 27.25 -8.22 3.01
N THR A 280 26.38 -9.23 3.17
CA THR A 280 24.95 -9.14 2.94
C THR A 280 24.10 -9.37 4.19
N ALA A 281 24.75 -9.47 5.37
CA ALA A 281 24.04 -9.76 6.64
C ALA A 281 22.96 -8.72 6.97
N ASP A 282 23.22 -7.45 6.70
CA ASP A 282 22.28 -6.35 6.87
C ASP A 282 21.07 -6.44 5.94
N LEU A 283 21.27 -6.92 4.70
CA LEU A 283 20.19 -7.14 3.75
C LEU A 283 19.27 -8.30 4.20
N VAL A 284 19.86 -9.37 4.72
CA VAL A 284 19.09 -10.49 5.29
C VAL A 284 18.29 -10.02 6.51
N GLU A 285 18.90 -9.27 7.43
CA GLU A 285 18.17 -8.74 8.60
C GLU A 285 17.08 -7.74 8.18
N ALA A 286 17.30 -6.96 7.13
CA ALA A 286 16.29 -6.04 6.60
C ALA A 286 14.99 -6.75 6.15
N THR A 287 15.06 -8.04 5.77
CA THR A 287 13.85 -8.83 5.46
C THR A 287 13.07 -9.21 6.72
N MET A 288 13.74 -9.34 7.86
CA MET A 288 13.13 -9.83 9.10
C MET A 288 12.22 -8.80 9.79
N GLY A 289 12.43 -7.50 9.51
CA GLY A 289 11.54 -6.43 9.96
C GLY A 289 10.10 -6.63 9.45
N PRO A 290 9.87 -6.63 8.12
CA PRO A 290 8.56 -6.92 7.53
C PRO A 290 7.97 -8.29 7.93
N VAL A 291 8.81 -9.33 8.11
CA VAL A 291 8.34 -10.65 8.59
C VAL A 291 7.70 -10.55 9.97
N ARG A 292 8.39 -9.88 10.91
CA ARG A 292 7.84 -9.63 12.25
C ARG A 292 6.56 -8.80 12.21
N GLN A 293 6.54 -7.79 11.35
CA GLN A 293 5.40 -6.89 11.17
C GLN A 293 4.16 -7.64 10.65
N ALA A 294 4.28 -8.40 9.55
CA ALA A 294 3.17 -9.15 8.97
C ALA A 294 2.60 -10.18 9.96
N LEU A 295 3.48 -10.87 10.71
CA LEU A 295 3.05 -11.82 11.73
C LEU A 295 2.30 -11.12 12.88
N SER A 296 2.80 -9.97 13.35
CA SER A 296 2.13 -9.17 14.38
C SER A 296 0.76 -8.67 13.91
N ASP A 297 0.68 -8.14 12.69
CA ASP A 297 -0.54 -7.58 12.13
C ASP A 297 -1.62 -8.66 11.89
N SER A 298 -1.21 -9.88 11.56
CA SER A 298 -2.13 -11.01 11.41
C SER A 298 -2.70 -11.53 12.75
N GLY A 299 -2.15 -11.10 13.88
CA GLY A 299 -2.51 -11.61 15.20
C GLY A 299 -2.06 -13.05 15.48
N LEU A 300 -1.28 -13.66 14.57
CA LEU A 300 -0.81 -15.04 14.69
C LEU A 300 0.57 -15.13 15.34
N LYS A 301 0.87 -16.31 15.87
CA LYS A 301 2.21 -16.70 16.34
C LYS A 301 2.89 -17.57 15.29
N THR A 302 4.21 -17.72 15.37
CA THR A 302 4.97 -18.63 14.49
C THR A 302 4.49 -20.09 14.61
N SER A 303 3.95 -20.49 15.77
CA SER A 303 3.35 -21.83 16.00
C SER A 303 2.12 -22.07 15.13
N ASP A 304 1.36 -21.02 14.83
CA ASP A 304 0.07 -21.11 14.12
C ASP A 304 0.23 -21.26 12.61
N LEU A 305 1.42 -20.96 12.11
CA LEU A 305 1.76 -21.14 10.69
C LEU A 305 1.89 -22.64 10.36
N HIS A 306 1.29 -23.10 9.29
CA HIS A 306 1.41 -24.48 8.81
C HIS A 306 2.60 -24.63 7.87
N LYS A 307 2.82 -23.66 6.97
CA LYS A 307 3.89 -23.68 5.96
C LYS A 307 4.50 -22.29 5.77
N ILE A 308 5.74 -22.28 5.29
CA ILE A 308 6.43 -21.09 4.81
C ILE A 308 6.79 -21.35 3.35
N LEU A 309 6.18 -20.61 2.44
CA LEU A 309 6.40 -20.71 1.00
C LEU A 309 7.50 -19.72 0.62
N MET A 310 8.59 -20.23 0.05
CA MET A 310 9.70 -19.42 -0.44
C MET A 310 9.50 -19.13 -1.92
N VAL A 311 9.36 -17.85 -2.26
CA VAL A 311 9.07 -17.33 -3.59
C VAL A 311 10.16 -16.35 -4.01
N GLY A 312 10.34 -16.17 -5.32
CA GLY A 312 11.40 -15.34 -5.87
C GLY A 312 12.77 -16.00 -5.85
N GLY A 313 13.57 -15.75 -6.89
CA GLY A 313 14.86 -16.42 -7.08
C GLY A 313 15.86 -16.20 -5.94
N SER A 314 15.82 -15.02 -5.29
CA SER A 314 16.74 -14.67 -4.20
C SER A 314 16.41 -15.35 -2.86
N SER A 315 15.22 -15.93 -2.72
CA SER A 315 14.85 -16.78 -1.58
C SER A 315 15.66 -18.08 -1.50
N ARG A 316 16.38 -18.42 -2.57
CA ARG A 316 17.31 -19.56 -2.62
C ARG A 316 18.60 -19.33 -1.84
N ILE A 317 18.94 -18.09 -1.45
CA ILE A 317 20.13 -17.74 -0.69
C ILE A 317 20.09 -18.45 0.67
N PRO A 318 21.11 -19.28 1.03
CA PRO A 318 21.07 -20.09 2.24
C PRO A 318 20.92 -19.26 3.53
N ALA A 319 21.57 -18.09 3.61
CA ALA A 319 21.45 -17.21 4.77
C ALA A 319 20.01 -16.69 4.98
N VAL A 320 19.26 -16.45 3.89
CA VAL A 320 17.85 -16.05 3.93
C VAL A 320 16.99 -17.20 4.47
N GLN A 321 17.20 -18.42 3.95
CA GLN A 321 16.46 -19.61 4.42
C GLN A 321 16.73 -19.91 5.89
N GLU A 322 17.96 -19.76 6.34
CA GLU A 322 18.35 -19.98 7.73
C GLU A 322 17.76 -18.91 8.67
N ALA A 323 17.71 -17.65 8.23
CA ALA A 323 17.10 -16.58 9.02
C ALA A 323 15.61 -16.82 9.28
N ILE A 324 14.84 -17.17 8.25
CA ILE A 324 13.41 -17.44 8.41
C ILE A 324 13.15 -18.73 9.21
N LYS A 325 13.97 -19.77 8.99
CA LYS A 325 13.90 -21.02 9.76
C LYS A 325 14.20 -20.76 11.24
N SER A 326 15.26 -20.03 11.55
CA SER A 326 15.64 -19.70 12.93
C SER A 326 14.53 -18.88 13.63
N PHE A 327 13.89 -17.97 12.92
CA PHE A 327 12.81 -17.15 13.46
C PHE A 327 11.52 -17.95 13.71
N THR A 328 11.12 -18.79 12.75
CA THR A 328 9.84 -19.50 12.78
C THR A 328 9.91 -20.88 13.43
N GLY A 329 11.10 -21.46 13.54
CA GLY A 329 11.30 -22.85 13.95
C GLY A 329 10.83 -23.88 12.91
N LYS A 330 10.49 -23.46 11.69
CA LYS A 330 9.93 -24.32 10.63
C LYS A 330 10.85 -24.34 9.41
N GLU A 331 10.98 -25.51 8.78
CA GLU A 331 11.66 -25.64 7.50
C GLU A 331 10.85 -24.95 6.40
N PRO A 332 11.49 -24.09 5.59
CA PRO A 332 10.86 -23.52 4.40
C PRO A 332 10.40 -24.61 3.42
N PHE A 333 9.17 -24.48 2.92
CA PHE A 333 8.61 -25.41 1.95
C PHE A 333 9.25 -25.19 0.56
N LYS A 334 9.74 -26.27 -0.06
CA LYS A 334 10.46 -26.25 -1.34
C LYS A 334 9.72 -26.95 -2.47
N GLY A 335 8.43 -27.27 -2.26
CA GLY A 335 7.64 -28.04 -3.22
C GLY A 335 7.06 -27.24 -4.39
N ILE A 336 7.25 -25.91 -4.41
CA ILE A 336 6.87 -25.06 -5.54
C ILE A 336 8.12 -24.50 -6.23
N ASN A 337 8.03 -24.25 -7.53
CA ASN A 337 9.11 -23.56 -8.24
C ASN A 337 9.00 -22.05 -8.00
N PRO A 338 9.95 -21.43 -7.28
CA PRO A 338 9.86 -20.03 -6.90
C PRO A 338 9.98 -19.03 -8.08
N ASP A 339 10.39 -19.52 -9.26
CA ASP A 339 10.52 -18.71 -10.48
C ASP A 339 9.26 -18.76 -11.37
N GLU A 340 8.32 -19.68 -11.09
CA GLU A 340 7.15 -19.96 -11.94
C GLU A 340 5.81 -19.85 -11.19
N CYS A 341 5.81 -20.09 -9.87
CA CYS A 341 4.56 -20.22 -9.11
C CYS A 341 3.69 -18.96 -9.17
N VAL A 342 4.30 -17.78 -9.28
CA VAL A 342 3.57 -16.51 -9.40
C VAL A 342 2.79 -16.44 -10.73
N ALA A 343 3.41 -16.81 -11.85
CA ALA A 343 2.73 -16.87 -13.14
C ALA A 343 1.64 -17.95 -13.17
N VAL A 344 1.90 -19.10 -12.54
CA VAL A 344 0.93 -20.19 -12.36
C VAL A 344 -0.30 -19.70 -11.61
N GLY A 345 -0.12 -19.02 -10.48
CA GLY A 345 -1.23 -18.45 -9.72
C GLY A 345 -2.00 -17.36 -10.48
N ALA A 346 -1.29 -16.53 -11.25
CA ALA A 346 -1.93 -15.55 -12.14
C ALA A 346 -2.76 -16.25 -13.24
N ALA A 347 -2.29 -17.37 -13.79
CA ALA A 347 -3.06 -18.15 -14.76
C ALA A 347 -4.30 -18.81 -14.15
N ILE A 348 -4.20 -19.33 -12.91
CA ILE A 348 -5.35 -19.85 -12.16
C ILE A 348 -6.41 -18.74 -11.98
N GLN A 349 -5.99 -17.54 -11.56
CA GLN A 349 -6.90 -16.39 -11.45
C GLN A 349 -7.49 -16.00 -12.81
N GLY A 350 -6.71 -16.10 -13.89
CA GLY A 350 -7.19 -15.93 -15.26
C GLY A 350 -8.25 -16.96 -15.63
N GLY A 351 -8.06 -18.22 -15.25
CA GLY A 351 -9.02 -19.31 -15.44
C GLY A 351 -10.33 -19.10 -14.66
N VAL A 352 -10.24 -18.58 -13.41
CA VAL A 352 -11.43 -18.20 -12.63
C VAL A 352 -12.22 -17.10 -13.33
N LEU A 353 -11.55 -16.06 -13.83
CA LEU A 353 -12.20 -14.96 -14.56
C LEU A 353 -12.74 -15.38 -15.93
N GLY A 354 -12.12 -16.36 -16.58
CA GLY A 354 -12.54 -16.93 -17.85
C GLY A 354 -13.61 -18.02 -17.73
N GLY A 355 -13.86 -18.53 -16.51
CA GLY A 355 -14.77 -19.64 -16.25
C GLY A 355 -14.18 -21.03 -16.54
N ASP A 356 -12.86 -21.14 -16.71
CA ASP A 356 -12.12 -22.43 -16.88
C ASP A 356 -11.84 -23.10 -15.51
N VAL A 357 -11.90 -22.33 -14.41
CA VAL A 357 -11.67 -22.79 -13.02
C VAL A 357 -12.80 -22.26 -12.15
N GLU A 358 -13.39 -23.12 -11.32
CA GLU A 358 -14.50 -22.76 -10.42
C GLU A 358 -14.12 -22.99 -8.95
N GLY A 359 -14.88 -22.38 -8.04
CA GLY A 359 -14.80 -22.64 -6.60
C GLY A 359 -13.64 -21.96 -5.88
N ILE A 360 -12.96 -20.99 -6.48
CA ILE A 360 -11.87 -20.23 -5.85
C ILE A 360 -12.30 -18.77 -5.65
N LEU A 361 -12.21 -18.30 -4.41
CA LEU A 361 -12.40 -16.90 -4.02
C LEU A 361 -11.09 -16.36 -3.43
N LEU A 362 -10.63 -15.25 -3.98
CA LEU A 362 -9.44 -14.56 -3.52
C LEU A 362 -9.80 -13.23 -2.87
N LEU A 363 -9.40 -13.04 -1.62
CA LEU A 363 -9.54 -11.82 -0.85
C LEU A 363 -8.16 -11.28 -0.49
N ASP A 364 -7.83 -10.11 -1.00
CA ASP A 364 -6.58 -9.41 -0.74
C ASP A 364 -6.78 -8.24 0.23
N VAL A 365 -5.71 -7.54 0.63
CA VAL A 365 -5.78 -6.44 1.59
C VAL A 365 -5.05 -5.20 1.10
N THR A 366 -5.46 -4.03 1.60
CA THR A 366 -4.71 -2.79 1.41
C THR A 366 -3.46 -2.75 2.32
N PRO A 367 -2.26 -2.43 1.80
CA PRO A 367 -1.03 -2.51 2.58
C PRO A 367 -0.84 -1.37 3.59
N LEU A 368 -1.51 -0.24 3.38
CA LEU A 368 -1.40 0.96 4.22
C LEU A 368 -2.76 1.59 4.47
N SER A 369 -2.92 2.27 5.60
CA SER A 369 -4.10 3.05 5.95
C SER A 369 -4.30 4.22 4.99
N LEU A 370 -5.56 4.53 4.70
CA LEU A 370 -6.00 5.64 3.86
C LEU A 370 -6.89 6.57 4.67
N GLY A 371 -6.67 7.87 4.51
CA GLY A 371 -7.42 8.89 5.24
C GLY A 371 -7.38 10.25 4.57
N ILE A 372 -7.89 11.24 5.27
CA ILE A 372 -7.83 12.64 4.86
C ILE A 372 -7.27 13.52 5.97
N GLU A 373 -6.71 14.65 5.55
CA GLU A 373 -6.36 15.70 6.50
C GLU A 373 -7.60 16.36 7.06
N THR A 374 -7.65 16.48 8.39
CA THR A 374 -8.71 17.18 9.12
C THR A 374 -8.16 18.35 9.92
N MET A 375 -9.04 19.08 10.61
CA MET A 375 -8.68 20.26 11.37
C MET A 375 -7.51 20.02 12.34
N GLY A 376 -6.52 20.89 12.31
CA GLY A 376 -5.28 20.75 13.09
C GLY A 376 -4.19 19.93 12.41
N GLY A 377 -4.34 19.60 11.11
CA GLY A 377 -3.36 18.83 10.34
C GLY A 377 -3.32 17.34 10.71
N VAL A 378 -4.42 16.82 11.29
CA VAL A 378 -4.53 15.42 11.72
C VAL A 378 -4.90 14.53 10.53
N ASN A 379 -4.28 13.35 10.43
CA ASN A 379 -4.69 12.31 9.50
C ASN A 379 -5.84 11.51 10.11
N THR A 380 -7.05 11.70 9.61
CA THR A 380 -8.21 10.88 9.99
C THR A 380 -8.31 9.69 9.07
N LYS A 381 -7.99 8.51 9.59
CA LYS A 381 -8.03 7.24 8.85
C LYS A 381 -9.49 6.83 8.62
N ILE A 382 -9.80 6.46 7.38
CA ILE A 382 -11.12 5.95 6.97
C ILE A 382 -11.04 4.46 6.63
N ILE A 383 -9.92 4.04 6.01
CA ILE A 383 -9.62 2.63 5.76
C ILE A 383 -8.30 2.32 6.47
N GLU A 384 -8.32 1.36 7.39
CA GLU A 384 -7.12 0.88 8.08
C GLU A 384 -6.32 -0.07 7.17
N ARG A 385 -4.98 -0.14 7.39
CA ARG A 385 -4.13 -1.14 6.74
C ARG A 385 -4.65 -2.56 7.00
N ASN A 386 -4.35 -3.46 6.10
CA ASN A 386 -4.83 -4.85 6.13
C ASN A 386 -6.38 -4.99 6.11
N THR A 387 -7.09 -3.96 5.64
CA THR A 387 -8.52 -4.09 5.33
C THR A 387 -8.67 -4.89 4.03
N THR A 388 -9.52 -5.91 4.04
CA THR A 388 -9.84 -6.76 2.87
C THR A 388 -10.40 -5.92 1.73
N ILE A 389 -9.96 -6.18 0.50
CA ILE A 389 -10.41 -5.53 -0.72
C ILE A 389 -11.10 -6.52 -1.68
N PRO A 390 -12.08 -6.08 -2.50
CA PRO A 390 -12.56 -4.70 -2.64
C PRO A 390 -13.32 -4.21 -1.41
N THR A 391 -13.23 -2.90 -1.12
CA THR A 391 -13.93 -2.30 0.02
C THR A 391 -14.35 -0.87 -0.27
N LYS A 392 -15.45 -0.47 0.34
CA LYS A 392 -15.96 0.90 0.26
C LYS A 392 -16.31 1.38 1.66
N LYS A 393 -15.73 2.50 2.10
CA LYS A 393 -16.03 3.12 3.39
C LYS A 393 -16.25 4.61 3.22
N SER A 394 -17.23 5.13 3.94
CA SER A 394 -17.58 6.55 3.96
C SER A 394 -17.57 7.07 5.39
N GLN A 395 -17.23 8.35 5.52
CA GLN A 395 -17.32 9.08 6.78
C GLN A 395 -17.82 10.50 6.51
N ILE A 396 -18.67 11.02 7.41
CA ILE A 396 -19.21 12.38 7.30
C ILE A 396 -18.30 13.35 8.04
N PHE A 397 -17.93 14.41 7.34
CA PHE A 397 -17.15 15.54 7.84
C PHE A 397 -17.97 16.82 7.71
N SER A 398 -17.43 17.93 8.20
CA SER A 398 -18.10 19.22 8.12
C SER A 398 -17.11 20.35 7.83
N THR A 399 -17.64 21.56 7.65
CA THR A 399 -16.86 22.78 7.46
C THR A 399 -16.16 23.23 8.74
N ALA A 400 -14.96 23.78 8.61
CA ALA A 400 -14.14 24.30 9.72
C ALA A 400 -14.41 25.78 10.04
N ALA A 401 -15.05 26.52 9.12
CA ALA A 401 -15.37 27.95 9.27
C ALA A 401 -16.81 28.25 8.91
N ASP A 402 -17.35 29.35 9.48
CA ASP A 402 -18.67 29.84 9.13
C ASP A 402 -18.73 30.33 7.68
N ASN A 403 -19.86 30.06 7.00
CA ASN A 403 -20.10 30.44 5.61
C ASN A 403 -19.09 29.91 4.59
N GLN A 404 -18.42 28.81 4.92
CA GLN A 404 -17.48 28.14 4.04
C GLN A 404 -18.23 27.48 2.87
N THR A 405 -17.90 27.88 1.63
CA THR A 405 -18.58 27.43 0.40
C THR A 405 -17.79 26.39 -0.39
N SER A 406 -16.57 26.07 0.06
CA SER A 406 -15.68 25.08 -0.53
C SER A 406 -14.89 24.36 0.56
N VAL A 407 -14.60 23.07 0.35
CA VAL A 407 -13.66 22.30 1.17
C VAL A 407 -12.58 21.69 0.30
N GLU A 408 -11.36 21.71 0.78
CA GLU A 408 -10.25 20.97 0.21
C GLU A 408 -10.20 19.59 0.85
N VAL A 409 -10.12 18.56 0.02
CA VAL A 409 -9.96 17.17 0.45
C VAL A 409 -8.54 16.73 0.12
N HIS A 410 -7.69 16.69 1.14
CA HIS A 410 -6.30 16.24 1.06
C HIS A 410 -6.23 14.76 1.41
N VAL A 411 -6.04 13.91 0.40
CA VAL A 411 -6.04 12.44 0.53
C VAL A 411 -4.64 11.96 0.93
N LEU A 412 -4.59 11.13 1.97
CA LEU A 412 -3.38 10.68 2.63
C LEU A 412 -3.27 9.16 2.65
N GLN A 413 -2.03 8.66 2.62
CA GLN A 413 -1.70 7.26 2.84
C GLN A 413 -0.57 7.14 3.87
N GLY A 414 -0.74 6.29 4.87
CA GLY A 414 0.26 6.02 5.90
C GLY A 414 -0.31 5.91 7.30
N GLU A 415 0.59 5.63 8.26
CA GLU A 415 0.25 5.28 9.63
C GLU A 415 0.42 6.42 10.64
N ARG A 416 1.01 7.55 10.21
CA ARG A 416 1.29 8.67 11.11
C ARG A 416 0.02 9.47 11.42
N GLU A 417 -0.05 10.04 12.63
CA GLU A 417 -1.19 10.81 13.12
C GLU A 417 -1.36 12.18 12.42
N PHE A 418 -0.27 12.76 11.89
CA PHE A 418 -0.30 14.06 11.22
C PHE A 418 -0.17 13.96 9.71
N ALA A 419 -0.94 14.78 9.00
CA ALA A 419 -0.97 14.82 7.53
C ALA A 419 0.42 15.02 6.92
N LYS A 420 1.22 15.96 7.47
CA LYS A 420 2.57 16.28 7.00
C LYS A 420 3.56 15.11 7.02
N ASP A 421 3.30 14.11 7.85
CA ASP A 421 4.16 12.94 8.07
C ASP A 421 3.67 11.71 7.29
N ASN A 422 2.58 11.86 6.52
CA ASN A 422 2.02 10.85 5.64
C ASN A 422 2.18 11.22 4.16
N LYS A 423 1.96 10.25 3.28
CA LYS A 423 2.02 10.48 1.84
C LYS A 423 0.75 11.12 1.34
N THR A 424 0.88 12.25 0.66
CA THR A 424 -0.19 12.82 -0.15
C THR A 424 -0.43 11.95 -1.39
N LEU A 425 -1.65 11.44 -1.54
CA LEU A 425 -2.10 10.76 -2.75
C LEU A 425 -2.72 11.72 -3.76
N GLY A 426 -3.36 12.77 -3.28
CA GLY A 426 -3.96 13.79 -4.11
C GLY A 426 -4.69 14.84 -3.30
N VAL A 427 -5.03 15.94 -3.95
CA VAL A 427 -5.82 17.04 -3.39
C VAL A 427 -6.89 17.43 -4.39
N PHE A 428 -8.12 17.62 -3.93
CA PHE A 428 -9.20 18.14 -4.76
C PHE A 428 -10.15 19.01 -3.93
N HIS A 429 -10.95 19.83 -4.61
CA HIS A 429 -11.88 20.78 -3.97
C HIS A 429 -13.33 20.39 -4.26
N LEU A 430 -14.17 20.39 -3.24
CA LEU A 430 -15.61 20.35 -3.36
C LEU A 430 -16.17 21.76 -3.19
N ASP A 431 -16.69 22.33 -4.27
CA ASP A 431 -17.23 23.69 -4.31
C ASP A 431 -18.75 23.73 -4.27
N GLY A 432 -19.28 24.89 -3.88
CA GLY A 432 -20.72 25.17 -3.93
C GLY A 432 -21.50 24.55 -2.81
N ILE A 433 -20.88 24.41 -1.66
CA ILE A 433 -21.51 24.14 -0.38
C ILE A 433 -22.35 25.37 -0.02
N MET A 434 -23.56 25.19 0.50
CA MET A 434 -24.40 26.31 0.93
C MET A 434 -23.78 26.98 2.16
N PRO A 435 -23.67 28.33 2.16
CA PRO A 435 -23.21 29.06 3.33
C PRO A 435 -24.06 28.71 4.57
N ALA A 436 -23.40 28.22 5.61
CA ALA A 436 -24.00 27.83 6.88
C ALA A 436 -22.98 28.01 8.01
N PRO A 437 -23.39 28.01 9.28
CA PRO A 437 -22.46 27.95 10.40
C PRO A 437 -21.55 26.71 10.29
N ARG A 438 -20.30 26.83 10.78
CA ARG A 438 -19.36 25.70 10.83
C ARG A 438 -19.98 24.49 11.54
N GLY A 439 -19.67 23.30 11.06
CA GLY A 439 -20.20 22.05 11.62
C GLY A 439 -21.63 21.69 11.18
N VAL A 440 -22.32 22.55 10.40
CA VAL A 440 -23.67 22.28 9.90
C VAL A 440 -23.67 21.53 8.55
N PRO A 441 -22.87 21.93 7.53
CA PRO A 441 -22.79 21.16 6.30
C PRO A 441 -22.31 19.74 6.55
N GLN A 442 -22.91 18.77 5.86
CA GLN A 442 -22.53 17.36 5.93
C GLN A 442 -21.85 16.97 4.64
N ILE A 443 -20.55 16.68 4.73
CA ILE A 443 -19.71 16.30 3.59
C ILE A 443 -19.31 14.85 3.77
N GLU A 444 -19.90 13.97 2.97
CA GLU A 444 -19.57 12.56 2.95
C GLU A 444 -18.31 12.35 2.09
N VAL A 445 -17.24 11.87 2.71
CA VAL A 445 -16.01 11.45 2.01
C VAL A 445 -16.02 9.93 1.92
N THR A 446 -15.95 9.42 0.70
CA THR A 446 -16.00 7.99 0.39
C THR A 446 -14.69 7.55 -0.22
N PHE A 447 -14.12 6.50 0.33
CA PHE A 447 -13.01 5.74 -0.24
C PHE A 447 -13.56 4.44 -0.82
N ASP A 448 -13.27 4.18 -2.08
CA ASP A 448 -13.68 2.99 -2.81
C ASP A 448 -12.41 2.34 -3.41
N ILE A 449 -12.05 1.15 -2.92
CA ILE A 449 -10.89 0.38 -3.39
C ILE A 449 -11.41 -0.80 -4.20
N ASP A 450 -11.03 -0.87 -5.46
CA ASP A 450 -11.41 -1.96 -6.34
C ASP A 450 -10.61 -3.26 -6.04
N ALA A 451 -10.98 -4.34 -6.73
CA ALA A 451 -10.29 -5.63 -6.59
C ALA A 451 -8.82 -5.61 -7.06
N ASN A 452 -8.38 -4.57 -7.78
CA ASN A 452 -7.01 -4.37 -8.21
C ASN A 452 -6.19 -3.55 -7.19
N GLY A 453 -6.83 -3.08 -6.11
CA GLY A 453 -6.23 -2.18 -5.13
C GLY A 453 -6.16 -0.72 -5.59
N ILE A 454 -6.91 -0.33 -6.62
CA ILE A 454 -6.95 1.04 -7.12
C ILE A 454 -7.95 1.85 -6.30
N VAL A 455 -7.50 3.01 -5.81
CA VAL A 455 -8.25 3.86 -4.89
C VAL A 455 -8.98 4.97 -5.64
N HIS A 456 -10.28 5.09 -5.40
CA HIS A 456 -11.13 6.21 -5.81
C HIS A 456 -11.62 6.93 -4.56
N VAL A 457 -11.51 8.25 -4.54
CA VAL A 457 -11.99 9.06 -3.42
C VAL A 457 -13.00 10.07 -3.96
N SER A 458 -14.16 10.13 -3.34
CA SER A 458 -15.18 11.15 -3.64
C SER A 458 -15.56 11.91 -2.37
N ALA A 459 -15.97 13.17 -2.56
CA ALA A 459 -16.55 14.01 -1.53
C ALA A 459 -17.90 14.55 -2.03
N LYS A 460 -18.95 14.38 -1.24
CA LYS A 460 -20.31 14.78 -1.58
C LYS A 460 -20.93 15.63 -0.47
N ASP A 461 -21.39 16.82 -0.82
CA ASP A 461 -22.23 17.60 0.08
C ASP A 461 -23.66 17.05 0.09
N LEU A 462 -24.10 16.50 1.21
CA LEU A 462 -25.42 15.89 1.35
C LEU A 462 -26.56 16.92 1.28
N GLY A 463 -26.28 18.21 1.54
CA GLY A 463 -27.26 19.29 1.42
C GLY A 463 -27.54 19.68 -0.03
N THR A 464 -26.51 19.89 -0.84
CA THR A 464 -26.63 20.33 -2.24
C THR A 464 -26.58 19.20 -3.25
N GLN A 465 -26.21 17.99 -2.83
CA GLN A 465 -25.94 16.81 -3.67
C GLN A 465 -24.79 17.00 -4.66
N LYS A 466 -23.99 18.05 -4.50
CA LYS A 466 -22.77 18.25 -5.30
C LYS A 466 -21.71 17.25 -4.88
N GLU A 467 -21.01 16.71 -5.87
CA GLU A 467 -19.97 15.72 -5.68
C GLU A 467 -18.74 16.05 -6.53
N GLN A 468 -17.57 15.80 -5.97
CA GLN A 468 -16.29 15.79 -6.68
C GLN A 468 -15.52 14.54 -6.31
N SER A 469 -14.71 14.05 -7.22
CA SER A 469 -13.94 12.85 -7.01
C SER A 469 -12.57 12.93 -7.64
N ILE A 470 -11.65 12.15 -7.11
CA ILE A 470 -10.32 11.92 -7.67
C ILE A 470 -10.08 10.42 -7.75
N SER A 471 -9.58 9.97 -8.90
CA SER A 471 -8.97 8.64 -9.01
C SER A 471 -7.48 8.81 -8.77
N ILE A 472 -6.92 8.03 -7.86
CA ILE A 472 -5.50 8.10 -7.55
C ILE A 472 -4.73 7.41 -8.68
N THR A 473 -4.42 8.12 -9.74
CA THR A 473 -3.83 7.56 -10.96
C THR A 473 -2.40 7.98 -11.23
N SER A 474 -1.86 8.99 -10.53
CA SER A 474 -0.48 9.41 -10.78
C SER A 474 0.07 10.46 -9.82
N SER A 475 1.36 10.64 -9.89
CA SER A 475 2.23 11.75 -9.50
C SER A 475 2.76 11.82 -8.08
N SER A 476 2.29 11.03 -7.14
CA SER A 476 2.85 11.08 -5.79
C SER A 476 3.33 9.71 -5.31
N ASN A 477 4.37 9.18 -5.96
CA ASN A 477 4.91 7.90 -5.55
C ASN A 477 5.68 8.04 -4.25
N MET A 478 5.23 7.38 -3.21
CA MET A 478 6.14 7.06 -2.13
C MET A 478 7.18 6.09 -2.66
N SER A 479 8.46 6.49 -2.54
CA SER A 479 9.49 5.48 -2.54
C SER A 479 9.20 4.56 -1.35
N LYS A 480 9.73 3.39 -1.36
CA LYS A 480 9.54 2.44 -0.33
C LYS A 480 10.27 2.75 0.95
N GLU A 481 11.45 3.34 0.82
CA GLU A 481 12.13 3.97 1.93
C GLU A 481 11.19 4.93 2.66
N ASP A 482 10.34 5.64 1.91
CA ASP A 482 9.31 6.51 2.49
C ASP A 482 8.21 5.69 3.21
N ILE A 483 7.79 4.54 2.69
CA ILE A 483 6.78 3.70 3.34
C ILE A 483 7.34 3.02 4.59
N GLU A 484 8.52 2.36 4.50
CA GLU A 484 9.16 1.74 5.66
C GLU A 484 9.60 2.77 6.70
N LYS A 485 10.09 3.92 6.25
CA LYS A 485 10.42 5.03 7.12
C LYS A 485 9.16 5.57 7.79
N ALA A 486 8.06 5.73 7.05
CA ALA A 486 6.77 6.16 7.60
C ALA A 486 6.22 5.17 8.64
N VAL A 487 6.30 3.84 8.40
CA VAL A 487 5.86 2.83 9.37
C VAL A 487 6.77 2.81 10.60
N LYS A 488 8.10 2.77 10.42
CA LYS A 488 9.06 2.80 11.54
C LYS A 488 9.02 4.11 12.33
N GLU A 489 8.90 5.23 11.63
CA GLU A 489 8.73 6.54 12.26
C GLU A 489 7.38 6.61 13.00
N ALA A 490 6.29 6.05 12.43
CA ALA A 490 5.01 5.96 13.11
C ALA A 490 5.10 5.14 14.40
N GLU A 491 5.82 4.00 14.39
CA GLU A 491 6.01 3.17 15.60
C GLU A 491 6.92 3.84 16.64
N GLN A 492 8.01 4.48 16.22
CA GLN A 492 8.93 5.17 17.13
C GLN A 492 8.32 6.41 17.76
N PHE A 493 7.47 7.11 17.03
CA PHE A 493 6.85 8.35 17.48
C PHE A 493 5.38 8.20 17.86
N ALA A 494 4.82 6.99 17.87
CA ALA A 494 3.41 6.73 18.17
C ALA A 494 2.95 7.36 19.51
N GLU A 495 3.77 7.27 20.56
CA GLU A 495 3.47 7.92 21.84
C GLU A 495 3.52 9.46 21.76
N GLN A 496 4.46 10.00 21.01
CA GLN A 496 4.60 11.45 20.84
C GLN A 496 3.47 11.99 19.97
N ASP A 497 3.16 11.33 18.87
CA ASP A 497 2.06 11.67 17.98
C ASP A 497 0.72 11.59 18.71
N LYS A 498 0.51 10.57 19.55
CA LYS A 498 -0.70 10.42 20.37
C LYS A 498 -0.88 11.59 21.33
N LYS A 499 0.19 12.01 22.03
CA LYS A 499 0.15 13.20 22.91
C LYS A 499 -0.14 14.48 22.14
N GLN A 500 0.46 14.66 20.97
CA GLN A 500 0.19 15.84 20.12
C GLN A 500 -1.23 15.82 19.57
N LYS A 501 -1.75 14.67 19.17
CA LYS A 501 -3.15 14.53 18.74
C LYS A 501 -4.12 14.85 19.87
N GLU A 502 -3.92 14.30 21.07
CA GLU A 502 -4.72 14.63 22.25
C GLU A 502 -4.70 16.14 22.55
N ALA A 503 -3.56 16.80 22.34
CA ALA A 503 -3.44 18.25 22.50
C ALA A 503 -4.25 19.01 21.44
N VAL A 504 -4.19 18.59 20.17
CA VAL A 504 -4.98 19.19 19.07
C VAL A 504 -6.47 18.96 19.31
N ASP A 505 -6.88 17.75 19.65
CA ASP A 505 -8.28 17.41 19.92
C ASP A 505 -8.82 18.25 21.10
N THR A 506 -8.04 18.39 22.17
CA THR A 506 -8.39 19.24 23.33
C THR A 506 -8.60 20.70 22.93
N ARG A 507 -7.74 21.25 22.05
CA ARG A 507 -7.90 22.61 21.54
C ARG A 507 -9.16 22.78 20.71
N ASN A 508 -9.39 21.84 19.79
CA ASN A 508 -10.55 21.84 18.90
C ASN A 508 -11.86 21.79 19.70
N GLU A 509 -11.93 20.92 20.70
CA GLU A 509 -13.09 20.82 21.61
C GLU A 509 -13.27 22.08 22.42
N ALA A 510 -12.18 22.70 22.91
CA ALA A 510 -12.23 23.94 23.67
C ALA A 510 -12.71 25.11 22.81
N GLU A 511 -12.25 25.24 21.57
CA GLU A 511 -12.72 26.25 20.61
C GLU A 511 -14.19 26.06 20.26
N GLN A 512 -14.62 24.81 20.07
CA GLN A 512 -16.02 24.50 19.81
C GLN A 512 -16.91 24.87 21.00
N LEU A 513 -16.47 24.58 22.24
CA LEU A 513 -17.20 24.91 23.44
C LEU A 513 -17.31 26.43 23.62
N VAL A 514 -16.23 27.18 23.34
CA VAL A 514 -16.25 28.66 23.34
C VAL A 514 -17.30 29.18 22.38
N TYR A 515 -17.28 28.69 21.14
CA TYR A 515 -18.23 29.11 20.11
C TYR A 515 -19.69 28.80 20.50
N GLN A 516 -19.95 27.58 20.99
CA GLN A 516 -21.29 27.20 21.45
C GLN A 516 -21.79 28.04 22.63
N SER A 517 -20.89 28.34 23.58
CA SER A 517 -21.22 29.14 24.75
C SER A 517 -21.57 30.59 24.37
N GLU A 518 -20.76 31.21 23.49
CA GLU A 518 -21.02 32.56 22.98
C GLU A 518 -22.34 32.60 22.17
N LYS A 519 -22.61 31.59 21.35
CA LYS A 519 -23.83 31.50 20.58
C LYS A 519 -25.06 31.39 21.48
N ILE A 520 -25.04 30.53 22.49
CA ILE A 520 -26.15 30.41 23.46
C ILE A 520 -26.38 31.71 24.20
N ILE A 521 -25.34 32.41 24.65
CA ILE A 521 -25.48 33.72 25.32
C ILE A 521 -26.06 34.75 24.37
N SER A 522 -25.65 34.82 23.11
CA SER A 522 -26.12 35.79 22.14
C SER A 522 -27.58 35.56 21.71
N GLU A 523 -27.97 34.30 21.52
CA GLU A 523 -29.32 33.95 21.03
C GLU A 523 -30.37 33.83 22.12
N ASN A 524 -29.98 33.50 23.36
CA ASN A 524 -30.88 33.25 24.49
C ASN A 524 -30.58 34.09 25.74
N GLY A 525 -29.73 35.10 25.61
CA GLY A 525 -29.27 35.90 26.73
C GLY A 525 -30.38 36.51 27.60
N ASP A 526 -31.52 36.82 27.00
CA ASP A 526 -32.69 37.37 27.72
C ASP A 526 -33.37 36.36 28.67
N LYS A 527 -33.05 35.06 28.51
CA LYS A 527 -33.62 33.97 29.32
C LYS A 527 -32.76 33.60 30.52
N PHE A 528 -31.55 34.15 30.64
CA PHE A 528 -30.62 33.85 31.72
C PHE A 528 -30.54 34.97 32.75
N SER A 529 -30.18 34.64 34.00
CA SER A 529 -29.82 35.64 34.99
C SER A 529 -28.53 36.37 34.59
N GLU A 530 -28.43 37.67 34.94
CA GLU A 530 -27.19 38.43 34.72
C GLU A 530 -25.96 37.77 35.38
N ALA A 531 -26.16 37.06 36.50
CA ALA A 531 -25.10 36.34 37.20
C ALA A 531 -24.58 35.16 36.39
N ASP A 532 -25.47 34.36 35.76
CA ASP A 532 -25.09 33.21 34.97
C ASP A 532 -24.45 33.62 33.64
N LYS A 533 -24.95 34.68 32.99
CA LYS A 533 -24.30 35.29 31.82
C LYS A 533 -22.87 35.70 32.10
N ASN A 534 -22.66 36.44 33.21
CA ASN A 534 -21.35 36.92 33.61
C ASN A 534 -20.41 35.76 33.96
N ASP A 535 -20.90 34.70 34.62
CA ASP A 535 -20.09 33.51 34.94
C ASP A 535 -19.62 32.78 33.66
N VAL A 536 -20.53 32.50 32.73
CA VAL A 536 -20.18 31.86 31.47
C VAL A 536 -19.23 32.73 30.65
N GLN A 537 -19.53 34.06 30.53
CA GLN A 537 -18.68 34.97 29.77
C GLN A 537 -17.26 35.07 30.37
N GLN A 538 -17.13 35.13 31.68
CA GLN A 538 -15.82 35.17 32.35
C GLN A 538 -15.02 33.88 32.08
N LYS A 539 -15.67 32.70 32.05
CA LYS A 539 -15.03 31.42 31.75
C LYS A 539 -14.70 31.25 30.27
N VAL A 540 -15.55 31.77 29.38
CA VAL A 540 -15.25 31.90 27.95
C VAL A 540 -13.99 32.74 27.73
N ASP A 541 -13.89 33.89 28.36
CA ASP A 541 -12.72 34.78 28.22
C ASP A 541 -11.46 34.12 28.79
N ALA A 542 -11.55 33.43 29.93
CA ALA A 542 -10.46 32.66 30.52
C ALA A 542 -9.98 31.51 29.64
N LEU A 543 -10.90 30.78 29.00
CA LEU A 543 -10.55 29.71 28.07
C LEU A 543 -9.94 30.25 26.77
N LYS A 544 -10.46 31.35 26.24
CA LYS A 544 -9.86 32.05 25.09
C LYS A 544 -8.43 32.53 25.37
N GLU A 545 -8.16 33.00 26.57
CA GLU A 545 -6.80 33.38 26.95
C GLU A 545 -5.88 32.17 27.08
N ALA A 546 -6.35 31.06 27.66
CA ALA A 546 -5.59 29.81 27.72
C ALA A 546 -5.29 29.25 26.32
N LEU A 547 -6.23 29.36 25.37
CA LEU A 547 -6.07 28.94 23.98
C LEU A 547 -4.99 29.72 23.21
N LYS A 548 -4.58 30.90 23.64
CA LYS A 548 -3.44 31.63 23.04
C LYS A 548 -2.08 31.03 23.45
N GLY A 549 -2.04 30.30 24.55
CA GLY A 549 -0.85 29.64 25.06
C GLY A 549 -0.67 28.21 24.51
N GLU A 550 0.41 27.53 24.92
CA GLU A 550 0.72 26.15 24.55
C GLU A 550 0.47 25.13 25.68
N ASP A 551 0.03 25.60 26.85
CA ASP A 551 -0.21 24.73 28.02
C ASP A 551 -1.55 24.01 27.91
N ILE A 552 -1.48 22.73 27.53
CA ILE A 552 -2.65 21.85 27.30
C ILE A 552 -3.39 21.56 28.61
N GLU A 553 -2.69 21.45 29.74
CA GLU A 553 -3.33 21.21 31.04
C GLU A 553 -4.12 22.42 31.49
N ALA A 554 -3.62 23.62 31.25
CA ALA A 554 -4.37 24.87 31.49
C ALA A 554 -5.64 24.94 30.62
N ILE A 555 -5.55 24.54 29.33
CA ILE A 555 -6.70 24.49 28.43
C ILE A 555 -7.73 23.47 28.91
N LYS A 556 -7.31 22.26 29.30
CA LYS A 556 -8.21 21.23 29.85
C LYS A 556 -8.94 21.73 31.09
N SER A 557 -8.22 22.33 32.04
CA SER A 557 -8.81 22.86 33.27
C SER A 557 -9.86 23.93 32.96
N LYS A 558 -9.55 24.89 32.08
CA LYS A 558 -10.49 25.98 31.73
C LYS A 558 -11.67 25.49 30.89
N LYS A 559 -11.46 24.49 30.03
CA LYS A 559 -12.52 23.79 29.29
C LYS A 559 -13.52 23.15 30.27
N GLU A 560 -13.02 22.44 31.29
CA GLU A 560 -13.87 21.79 32.30
C GLU A 560 -14.67 22.79 33.13
N GLU A 561 -14.04 23.89 33.57
CA GLU A 561 -14.73 24.99 34.27
C GLU A 561 -15.87 25.58 33.42
N LEU A 562 -15.63 25.82 32.11
CA LEU A 562 -16.64 26.34 31.20
C LEU A 562 -17.75 25.30 30.94
N THR A 563 -17.38 24.01 30.76
CA THR A 563 -18.32 22.90 30.56
C THR A 563 -19.34 22.83 31.68
N GLN A 564 -18.91 22.93 32.94
CA GLN A 564 -19.80 22.92 34.10
C GLN A 564 -20.80 24.09 34.10
N SER A 565 -20.34 25.27 33.76
CA SER A 565 -21.24 26.46 33.67
C SER A 565 -22.17 26.38 32.47
N PHE A 566 -21.68 25.85 31.33
CA PHE A 566 -22.47 25.64 30.13
C PHE A 566 -23.62 24.65 30.36
N TYR A 567 -23.34 23.54 31.07
CA TYR A 567 -24.38 22.57 31.45
C TYR A 567 -25.46 23.17 32.34
N LYS A 568 -25.04 23.97 33.32
CA LYS A 568 -25.98 24.66 34.24
C LYS A 568 -26.93 25.57 33.47
N VAL A 569 -26.39 26.40 32.59
CA VAL A 569 -27.17 27.32 31.75
C VAL A 569 -28.08 26.59 30.77
N SER A 570 -27.58 25.51 30.16
CA SER A 570 -28.36 24.67 29.23
C SER A 570 -29.53 23.97 29.95
N GLU A 571 -29.32 23.46 31.18
CA GLU A 571 -30.36 22.85 31.99
C GLU A 571 -31.48 23.85 32.36
N GLU A 572 -31.11 25.11 32.66
CA GLU A 572 -32.10 26.15 32.91
C GLU A 572 -32.94 26.51 31.68
N LEU A 573 -32.33 26.56 30.50
CA LEU A 573 -33.04 26.73 29.22
C LEU A 573 -34.05 25.60 28.99
N TYR A 574 -33.64 24.36 29.20
CA TYR A 574 -34.54 23.21 29.06
C TYR A 574 -35.69 23.25 30.05
N LYS A 575 -35.46 23.62 31.29
CA LYS A 575 -36.52 23.80 32.33
C LYS A 575 -37.51 24.90 31.95
N GLN A 576 -37.02 26.05 31.45
CA GLN A 576 -37.87 27.15 31.02
C GLN A 576 -38.68 26.78 29.76
N ALA A 577 -38.06 26.09 28.76
CA ALA A 577 -38.73 25.61 27.57
C ALA A 577 -39.82 24.60 27.92
N ALA A 578 -39.53 23.66 28.82
CA ALA A 578 -40.50 22.70 29.30
C ALA A 578 -41.65 23.35 30.07
N ALA A 579 -41.39 24.37 30.91
CA ALA A 579 -42.42 25.12 31.62
C ALA A 579 -43.29 25.96 30.67
N GLN A 580 -42.71 26.57 29.62
CA GLN A 580 -43.47 27.28 28.58
C GLN A 580 -44.34 26.32 27.73
N ALA A 581 -43.85 25.14 27.40
CA ALA A 581 -44.62 24.12 26.70
C ALA A 581 -45.79 23.60 27.54
N GLN A 582 -45.60 23.43 28.87
CA GLN A 582 -46.70 23.09 29.78
C GLN A 582 -47.70 24.20 29.97
N ALA A 583 -47.25 25.46 29.98
CA ALA A 583 -48.16 26.64 30.08
C ALA A 583 -49.00 26.81 28.79
N GLN A 584 -48.47 26.49 27.63
CA GLN A 584 -49.23 26.49 26.36
C GLN A 584 -50.21 25.32 26.25
N GLN A 585 -49.91 24.16 26.82
CA GLN A 585 -50.85 23.02 26.88
C GLN A 585 -51.95 23.19 27.93
N GLY A 586 -51.76 24.11 28.88
CA GLY A 586 -52.79 24.45 29.88
C GLY A 586 -53.88 25.44 29.40
N ALA A 587 -53.68 26.08 28.20
CA ALA A 587 -54.60 27.09 27.65
C ALA A 587 -55.62 26.47 26.65
N ASP A 588 -55.40 25.25 26.14
CA ASP A 588 -56.36 24.51 25.29
C ASP A 588 -56.85 23.26 26.06
N GLY A 589 -57.86 23.53 26.89
CA GLY A 589 -58.44 22.58 27.79
C GLY A 589 -59.33 21.55 27.17
N ALA A 590 -59.23 20.36 27.71
CA ALA A 590 -60.26 19.32 27.81
C ALA A 590 -60.71 18.61 26.51
N GLN A 591 -60.02 17.50 26.16
CA GLN A 591 -60.71 16.20 26.00
C GLN A 591 -59.72 15.06 25.88
N GLY A 592 -59.94 14.04 26.72
CA GLY A 592 -59.04 12.97 27.07
C GLY A 592 -58.66 11.99 25.96
N THR A 593 -57.61 11.25 26.26
CA THR A 593 -57.63 9.78 26.43
C THR A 593 -56.22 9.29 26.83
N ASN A 594 -56.24 8.36 27.78
CA ASN A 594 -55.07 7.61 28.30
C ASN A 594 -54.33 6.85 27.22
N ALA A 595 -53.01 6.93 27.26
CA ALA A 595 -52.13 5.82 26.91
C ALA A 595 -50.86 5.89 27.77
N GLN A 596 -50.74 4.96 28.71
CA GLN A 596 -49.56 4.64 29.49
C GLN A 596 -48.50 4.01 28.58
N GLY A 597 -47.31 4.56 28.53
CA GLY A 597 -46.14 3.92 27.97
C GLY A 597 -44.99 4.03 28.98
N ASP A 598 -44.59 2.91 29.53
CA ASP A 598 -43.48 2.76 30.48
C ASP A 598 -42.18 3.21 29.86
N ALA A 599 -41.53 4.15 30.51
CA ALA A 599 -40.15 4.50 30.22
C ALA A 599 -39.22 3.77 31.20
N ASN A 600 -38.44 2.87 30.68
CA ASN A 600 -37.39 2.16 31.42
C ASN A 600 -36.15 3.08 31.52
N LYS A 601 -35.76 3.43 32.73
CA LYS A 601 -34.55 4.19 33.04
C LYS A 601 -33.40 3.21 33.25
N GLY A 602 -32.38 3.26 32.40
CA GLY A 602 -31.08 2.67 32.69
C GLY A 602 -30.21 3.66 33.48
N ASP A 603 -29.36 3.14 34.33
CA ASP A 603 -28.65 3.83 35.41
C ASP A 603 -27.37 4.59 34.98
N ASP A 604 -27.08 4.75 33.70
CA ASP A 604 -25.78 5.29 33.20
C ASP A 604 -25.89 6.48 32.23
N GLY A 605 -26.91 7.25 32.26
CA GLY A 605 -26.92 8.63 31.72
C GLY A 605 -26.67 8.84 30.21
N TYR A 606 -26.61 7.79 29.38
CA TYR A 606 -26.45 7.88 27.93
C TYR A 606 -27.74 7.49 27.22
N TYR A 607 -28.10 8.25 26.17
CA TYR A 607 -29.20 7.91 25.27
C TYR A 607 -28.64 6.99 24.17
N GLU A 608 -29.06 5.72 24.14
CA GLU A 608 -28.91 4.88 22.98
C GLU A 608 -29.97 5.25 21.94
N ALA A 609 -29.51 5.57 20.72
CA ALA A 609 -30.39 5.70 19.57
C ALA A 609 -30.61 4.31 18.96
N ASP A 610 -31.84 3.83 19.05
CA ASP A 610 -32.27 2.58 18.44
C ASP A 610 -32.36 2.77 16.91
N TYR A 611 -31.52 2.04 16.17
CA TYR A 611 -31.63 1.91 14.73
C TYR A 611 -32.46 0.68 14.40
N THR A 612 -33.64 0.87 13.85
CA THR A 612 -34.40 -0.22 13.23
C THR A 612 -33.91 -0.43 11.81
N ASP A 613 -33.35 -1.61 11.53
CA ASP A 613 -33.09 -2.10 10.18
C ASP A 613 -34.44 -2.23 9.44
N VAL A 614 -34.55 -1.52 8.33
CA VAL A 614 -35.65 -1.72 7.37
C VAL A 614 -35.19 -2.82 6.41
N GLU A 615 -35.68 -4.02 6.59
CA GLU A 615 -35.62 -5.08 5.58
C GLU A 615 -36.44 -4.66 4.36
N ASP A 616 -35.76 -4.37 3.25
CA ASP A 616 -36.41 -4.28 1.94
C ASP A 616 -36.65 -5.69 1.42
N GLY A 617 -37.87 -6.16 1.64
CA GLY A 617 -38.42 -7.28 0.91
C GLY A 617 -38.99 -6.80 -0.43
N ASN A 618 -38.38 -7.22 -1.54
CA ASN A 618 -39.16 -7.83 -2.62
C ASN A 618 -38.38 -8.16 -3.90
N LYS A 619 -38.51 -9.43 -4.29
CA LYS A 619 -38.47 -10.08 -5.60
C LYS A 619 -37.17 -10.03 -6.39
#